data_84e735fb040c4fcc391887c63fdb196e
#
_entry.id   84e735fb040c4fcc391887c63fdb196e
#
_cell.length_a   1.000
_cell.length_b   1.000
_cell.length_c   1.000
_cell.angle_alpha   90.00
_cell.angle_beta   90.00
_cell.angle_gamma   90.00
#
_symmetry.space_group_name_H-M   'P 1'
#
loop_
_entity.id
_entity.type
_entity.pdbx_description
1 polymer ?
#
loop_
_entity_poly.entity_id
_entity_poly.type
_entity_poly.pdbx_seq_one_letter_code
_entity_poly.pdbx_strand_id
1 'polypeptide(L)'
;MGMVNFKIEIADIVVEINAFNESTLKYCSDFLSNKESNYVITMTKEDLENEKHINEDGKVYANEEISALYRKIADIFVEEDILVMHGSSFKVDNNAFIVTARSGVGKSTHVNLLKQYLKDRFTYINDDKPLLKIKGDKLTLYSSPWNGKE
;
A
#
# COMPACT_ATOMS: atom_id res chain seq x y z
N MET A 1 25.26 3.34 10.43
CA MET A 1 24.50 3.70 9.23
C MET A 1 23.43 4.71 9.67
N GLY A 2 23.39 5.89 9.05
CA GLY A 2 22.33 6.87 9.36
C GLY A 2 21.00 6.39 8.84
N MET A 3 19.91 6.74 9.55
CA MET A 3 18.56 6.47 9.08
C MET A 3 18.15 7.49 8.01
N VAL A 4 17.35 7.06 7.05
CA VAL A 4 16.70 7.90 6.04
C VAL A 4 15.37 8.38 6.61
N ASN A 5 15.17 9.70 6.69
CA ASN A 5 13.92 10.30 7.17
C ASN A 5 13.12 10.87 5.99
N PHE A 6 11.85 10.55 5.92
CA PHE A 6 10.92 11.07 4.92
C PHE A 6 9.48 10.98 5.39
N LYS A 7 8.58 11.69 4.70
CA LYS A 7 7.15 11.65 5.00
C LYS A 7 6.38 11.19 3.78
N ILE A 8 5.34 10.40 4.02
CA ILE A 8 4.38 10.00 2.99
C ILE A 8 2.97 10.39 3.40
N GLU A 9 2.11 10.66 2.43
CA GLU A 9 0.69 10.90 2.63
C GLU A 9 -0.10 9.79 1.93
N ILE A 10 -0.88 9.04 2.72
CA ILE A 10 -1.71 7.94 2.24
C ILE A 10 -3.09 8.05 2.89
N ALA A 11 -4.15 8.05 2.08
CA ALA A 11 -5.54 8.14 2.55
C ALA A 11 -5.80 9.33 3.51
N ASP A 12 -5.19 10.49 3.20
CA ASP A 12 -5.21 11.75 3.97
C ASP A 12 -4.49 11.68 5.34
N ILE A 13 -3.67 10.65 5.57
CA ILE A 13 -2.83 10.48 6.75
C ILE A 13 -1.38 10.70 6.36
N VAL A 14 -0.69 11.58 7.08
CA VAL A 14 0.74 11.82 6.89
C VAL A 14 1.55 11.07 7.94
N VAL A 15 2.42 10.18 7.46
CA VAL A 15 3.31 9.37 8.31
C VAL A 15 4.75 9.77 8.06
N GLU A 16 5.46 10.15 9.11
CA GLU A 16 6.90 10.33 9.08
C GLU A 16 7.59 8.99 9.32
N ILE A 17 8.56 8.66 8.49
CA ILE A 17 9.22 7.36 8.47
C ILE A 17 10.72 7.55 8.67
N ASN A 18 11.29 6.84 9.65
CA ASN A 18 12.71 6.67 9.84
C ASN A 18 13.09 5.26 9.42
N ALA A 19 13.66 5.10 8.23
CA ALA A 19 14.02 3.82 7.60
C ALA A 19 15.53 3.59 7.59
N PHE A 20 15.99 2.34 7.47
CA PHE A 20 17.40 2.00 7.32
C PHE A 20 17.90 2.17 5.88
N ASN A 21 17.03 1.99 4.89
CA ASN A 21 17.41 1.88 3.48
C ASN A 21 16.80 2.99 2.62
N GLU A 22 17.60 3.57 1.74
CA GLU A 22 17.12 4.49 0.71
C GLU A 22 16.14 3.83 -0.29
N SER A 23 16.23 2.52 -0.45
CA SER A 23 15.27 1.76 -1.27
C SER A 23 13.84 1.87 -0.77
N THR A 24 13.63 2.00 0.54
CA THR A 24 12.31 2.21 1.16
C THR A 24 11.75 3.58 0.80
N LEU A 25 12.58 4.63 0.87
CA LEU A 25 12.21 5.97 0.37
C LEU A 25 11.83 5.92 -1.11
N LYS A 26 12.68 5.28 -1.93
CA LYS A 26 12.42 5.16 -3.37
C LYS A 26 11.13 4.41 -3.67
N TYR A 27 10.84 3.36 -2.91
CA TYR A 27 9.59 2.60 -3.04
C TYR A 27 8.35 3.44 -2.74
N CYS A 28 8.44 4.36 -1.79
CA CYS A 28 7.36 5.26 -1.38
C CYS A 28 7.34 6.59 -2.15
N SER A 29 8.18 6.77 -3.18
CA SER A 29 8.44 8.07 -3.83
C SER A 29 7.18 8.78 -4.35
N ASP A 30 6.20 8.05 -4.86
CA ASP A 30 4.97 8.62 -5.40
C ASP A 30 4.00 9.16 -4.33
N PHE A 31 4.30 8.89 -3.05
CA PHE A 31 3.48 9.29 -1.91
C PHE A 31 4.17 10.30 -1.00
N LEU A 32 5.31 10.86 -1.41
CA LEU A 32 6.05 11.82 -0.59
C LEU A 32 5.22 13.06 -0.28
N SER A 33 5.35 13.56 0.96
CA SER A 33 4.62 14.71 1.47
C SER A 33 5.54 15.64 2.26
N ASN A 34 5.26 16.95 2.19
CA ASN A 34 5.91 17.98 3.02
C ASN A 34 4.98 18.49 4.14
N LYS A 35 3.81 17.89 4.31
CA LYS A 35 2.84 18.28 5.33
C LYS A 35 3.33 17.89 6.74
N GLU A 36 2.68 18.42 7.75
CA GLU A 36 2.89 17.99 9.13
C GLU A 36 2.44 16.54 9.32
N SER A 37 3.25 15.75 10.03
CA SER A 37 2.97 14.33 10.22
C SER A 37 1.95 14.10 11.34
N ASN A 38 1.02 13.19 11.10
CA ASN A 38 0.08 12.70 12.10
C ASN A 38 0.73 11.63 12.98
N TYR A 39 1.60 10.81 12.40
CA TYR A 39 2.26 9.67 13.03
C TYR A 39 3.74 9.63 12.68
N VAL A 40 4.53 8.99 13.54
CA VAL A 40 5.96 8.73 13.31
C VAL A 40 6.23 7.25 13.45
N ILE A 41 6.83 6.65 12.43
CA ILE A 41 7.30 5.27 12.45
C ILE A 41 8.83 5.27 12.40
N THR A 42 9.45 4.62 13.38
CA THR A 42 10.88 4.31 13.35
C THR A 42 11.06 2.80 13.17
N MET A 43 11.75 2.42 12.11
CA MET A 43 12.08 1.02 11.84
C MET A 43 13.16 0.54 12.80
N THR A 44 13.02 -0.68 13.31
CA THR A 44 13.97 -1.32 14.22
C THR A 44 14.54 -2.60 13.60
N LYS A 45 15.65 -3.09 14.13
CA LYS A 45 16.22 -4.38 13.70
C LYS A 45 15.27 -5.54 13.99
N GLU A 46 14.54 -5.47 15.10
CA GLU A 46 13.54 -6.46 15.47
C GLU A 46 12.40 -6.54 14.43
N ASP A 47 11.95 -5.39 13.89
CA ASP A 47 10.96 -5.38 12.81
C ASP A 47 11.42 -6.18 11.60
N LEU A 48 12.70 -6.04 11.22
CA LEU A 48 13.28 -6.77 10.08
C LEU A 48 13.45 -8.27 10.39
N GLU A 49 13.85 -8.61 11.61
CA GLU A 49 14.00 -10.01 12.04
C GLU A 49 12.67 -10.74 12.07
N ASN A 50 11.59 -10.08 12.48
CA ASN A 50 10.25 -10.64 12.49
C ASN A 50 9.75 -10.96 11.07
N GLU A 51 10.09 -10.16 10.06
CA GLU A 51 9.74 -10.48 8.68
C GLU A 51 10.42 -11.74 8.14
N LYS A 52 11.66 -12.04 8.53
CA LYS A 52 12.36 -13.27 8.16
C LYS A 52 11.68 -14.53 8.68
N HIS A 53 11.04 -14.45 9.84
CA HIS A 53 10.30 -15.58 10.44
C HIS A 53 8.92 -15.81 9.83
N ILE A 54 8.36 -14.83 9.15
CA ILE A 54 7.03 -14.91 8.52
C ILE A 54 7.11 -15.56 7.14
N ASN A 55 8.25 -15.48 6.46
CA ASN A 55 8.45 -16.06 5.14
C ASN A 55 8.95 -17.51 5.25
N GLU A 56 8.02 -18.47 5.26
CA GLU A 56 8.29 -19.91 5.41
C GLU A 56 9.09 -20.55 4.26
N ASP A 57 9.32 -19.83 3.16
CA ASP A 57 9.98 -20.38 1.96
C ASP A 57 11.50 -20.21 1.92
N GLY A 58 12.10 -19.70 3.00
CA GLY A 58 13.55 -19.55 3.16
C GLY A 58 14.22 -18.55 2.22
N LYS A 59 13.45 -17.76 1.46
CA LYS A 59 13.99 -16.72 0.59
C LYS A 59 14.19 -15.44 1.38
N VAL A 60 15.40 -14.91 1.32
CA VAL A 60 15.71 -13.57 1.81
C VAL A 60 15.19 -12.56 0.79
N TYR A 61 14.07 -11.93 1.09
CA TYR A 61 13.54 -10.88 0.24
C TYR A 61 14.31 -9.58 0.48
N ALA A 62 14.77 -8.94 -0.59
CA ALA A 62 15.41 -7.63 -0.56
C ALA A 62 14.53 -6.49 0.02
N ASN A 63 13.29 -6.78 0.38
CA ASN A 63 12.25 -5.84 0.78
C ASN A 63 11.68 -6.08 2.19
N GLU A 64 12.46 -6.71 3.10
CA GLU A 64 12.02 -6.96 4.49
C GLU A 64 11.54 -5.68 5.19
N GLU A 65 12.26 -4.58 5.02
CA GLU A 65 11.89 -3.29 5.60
C GLU A 65 10.57 -2.75 5.02
N ILE A 66 10.34 -2.92 3.72
CA ILE A 66 9.10 -2.49 3.05
C ILE A 66 7.91 -3.30 3.58
N SER A 67 8.09 -4.60 3.83
CA SER A 67 7.05 -5.46 4.41
C SER A 67 6.76 -5.10 5.87
N ALA A 68 7.80 -4.87 6.67
CA ALA A 68 7.67 -4.45 8.06
C ALA A 68 6.99 -3.06 8.16
N LEU A 69 7.37 -2.13 7.30
CA LEU A 69 6.74 -0.81 7.22
C LEU A 69 5.25 -0.93 6.88
N TYR A 70 4.89 -1.81 5.94
CA TYR A 70 3.51 -2.08 5.59
C TYR A 70 2.67 -2.50 6.79
N ARG A 71 3.19 -3.42 7.64
CA ARG A 71 2.48 -3.88 8.85
C ARG A 71 2.27 -2.75 9.85
N LYS A 72 3.32 -1.97 10.14
CA LYS A 72 3.22 -0.83 11.05
C LYS A 72 2.23 0.24 10.56
N ILE A 73 2.19 0.51 9.27
CA ILE A 73 1.21 1.43 8.68
C ILE A 73 -0.20 0.83 8.74
N ALA A 74 -0.36 -0.47 8.51
CA ALA A 74 -1.66 -1.13 8.61
C ALA A 74 -2.26 -1.03 10.01
N ASP A 75 -1.43 -1.13 11.06
CA ASP A 75 -1.87 -0.96 12.46
C ASP A 75 -2.42 0.47 12.70
N ILE A 76 -1.71 1.50 12.20
CA ILE A 76 -2.19 2.89 12.26
C ILE A 76 -3.53 3.04 11.51
N PHE A 77 -3.64 2.44 10.34
CA PHE A 77 -4.83 2.57 9.51
C PHE A 77 -6.08 1.99 10.15
N VAL A 78 -5.96 0.92 10.93
CA VAL A 78 -7.11 0.35 11.67
C VAL A 78 -7.68 1.39 12.65
N GLU A 79 -6.85 2.17 13.30
CA GLU A 79 -7.27 3.23 14.24
C GLU A 79 -7.94 4.43 13.51
N GLU A 80 -7.69 4.58 12.23
CA GLU A 80 -8.19 5.66 11.36
C GLU A 80 -9.37 5.23 10.48
N ASP A 81 -10.03 4.11 10.80
CA ASP A 81 -11.11 3.53 10.00
C ASP A 81 -10.72 3.22 8.55
N ILE A 82 -9.46 2.84 8.33
CA ILE A 82 -8.92 2.47 7.02
C ILE A 82 -8.59 0.98 7.02
N LEU A 83 -9.21 0.25 6.09
CA LEU A 83 -8.94 -1.17 5.86
C LEU A 83 -7.95 -1.34 4.71
N VAL A 84 -6.92 -2.16 4.94
CA VAL A 84 -6.05 -2.62 3.87
C VAL A 84 -6.68 -3.85 3.22
N MET A 85 -6.95 -3.75 1.92
CA MET A 85 -7.58 -4.82 1.15
C MET A 85 -6.54 -5.55 0.30
N HIS A 86 -6.80 -6.80 -0.04
CA HIS A 86 -6.04 -7.51 -1.07
C HIS A 86 -6.92 -7.64 -2.32
N GLY A 87 -6.59 -6.88 -3.36
CA GLY A 87 -7.40 -6.86 -4.55
C GLY A 87 -6.91 -5.85 -5.58
N SER A 88 -7.54 -5.87 -6.74
CA SER A 88 -7.36 -4.84 -7.76
C SER A 88 -8.46 -3.80 -7.63
N SER A 89 -8.10 -2.54 -7.54
CA SER A 89 -9.05 -1.43 -7.46
C SER A 89 -8.90 -0.48 -8.64
N PHE A 90 -10.01 0.00 -9.13
CA PHE A 90 -10.08 0.87 -10.29
C PHE A 90 -11.32 1.74 -10.26
N LYS A 91 -11.31 2.77 -11.07
CA LYS A 91 -12.44 3.67 -11.31
C LYS A 91 -12.96 3.47 -12.73
N VAL A 92 -14.26 3.41 -12.89
CA VAL A 92 -14.95 3.51 -14.18
C VAL A 92 -15.92 4.68 -14.10
N ASP A 93 -15.69 5.67 -14.95
CA ASP A 93 -16.39 6.97 -14.88
C ASP A 93 -16.26 7.58 -13.45
N ASN A 94 -17.37 7.69 -12.73
CA ASN A 94 -17.39 8.25 -11.37
C ASN A 94 -17.52 7.19 -10.26
N ASN A 95 -17.50 5.91 -10.62
CA ASN A 95 -17.66 4.81 -9.65
C ASN A 95 -16.32 4.10 -9.42
N ALA A 96 -16.00 3.85 -8.16
CA ALA A 96 -14.86 3.05 -7.77
C ALA A 96 -15.26 1.58 -7.52
N PHE A 97 -14.41 0.66 -7.92
CA PHE A 97 -14.60 -0.78 -7.80
C PHE A 97 -13.38 -1.43 -7.19
N ILE A 98 -13.61 -2.49 -6.44
CA ILE A 98 -12.56 -3.40 -5.98
C ILE A 98 -12.93 -4.83 -6.35
N VAL A 99 -11.99 -5.55 -6.96
CA VAL A 99 -12.11 -6.97 -7.29
C VAL A 99 -11.20 -7.75 -6.38
N THR A 100 -11.80 -8.57 -5.53
CA THR A 100 -11.08 -9.48 -4.63
C THR A 100 -11.29 -10.92 -5.07
N ALA A 101 -10.24 -11.74 -5.01
CA ALA A 101 -10.31 -13.15 -5.30
C ALA A 101 -9.07 -13.87 -4.75
N ARG A 102 -9.14 -15.20 -4.63
CA ARG A 102 -7.97 -16.01 -4.31
C ARG A 102 -6.87 -15.83 -5.34
N SER A 103 -5.62 -15.98 -4.93
CA SER A 103 -4.47 -15.94 -5.84
C SER A 103 -4.64 -16.98 -6.97
N GLY A 104 -4.25 -16.62 -8.19
CA GLY A 104 -4.25 -17.52 -9.35
C GLY A 104 -5.59 -17.69 -10.07
N VAL A 105 -6.71 -17.11 -9.62
CA VAL A 105 -8.03 -17.28 -10.29
C VAL A 105 -8.25 -16.34 -11.48
N GLY A 106 -7.23 -15.54 -11.86
CA GLY A 106 -7.32 -14.66 -13.03
C GLY A 106 -7.85 -13.25 -12.74
N LYS A 107 -7.78 -12.77 -11.49
CA LYS A 107 -8.19 -11.42 -11.09
C LYS A 107 -7.56 -10.33 -11.98
N SER A 108 -6.23 -10.30 -12.06
CA SER A 108 -5.50 -9.30 -12.87
C SER A 108 -5.81 -9.43 -14.37
N THR A 109 -5.98 -10.66 -14.87
CA THR A 109 -6.40 -10.89 -16.26
C THR A 109 -7.77 -10.26 -16.52
N HIS A 110 -8.73 -10.47 -15.61
CA HIS A 110 -10.08 -9.90 -15.74
C HIS A 110 -10.04 -8.37 -15.73
N VAL A 111 -9.30 -7.77 -14.82
CA VAL A 111 -9.17 -6.31 -14.73
C VAL A 111 -8.47 -5.72 -15.96
N ASN A 112 -7.45 -6.40 -16.49
CA ASN A 112 -6.80 -5.99 -17.73
C ASN A 112 -7.74 -6.04 -18.95
N LEU A 113 -8.60 -7.04 -19.03
CA LEU A 113 -9.63 -7.10 -20.09
C LEU A 113 -10.64 -5.94 -19.97
N LEU A 114 -11.05 -5.59 -18.75
CA LEU A 114 -11.89 -4.42 -18.51
C LEU A 114 -11.19 -3.12 -18.91
N LYS A 115 -9.91 -2.95 -18.59
CA LYS A 115 -9.11 -1.80 -19.03
C LYS A 115 -9.08 -1.67 -20.54
N GLN A 116 -8.84 -2.78 -21.28
CA GLN A 116 -8.81 -2.77 -22.73
C GLN A 116 -10.17 -2.43 -23.35
N TYR A 117 -11.25 -2.91 -22.75
CA TYR A 117 -12.60 -2.67 -23.23
C TYR A 117 -13.10 -1.24 -22.93
N LEU A 118 -12.85 -0.74 -21.72
CA LEU A 118 -13.36 0.54 -21.22
C LEU A 118 -12.48 1.73 -21.61
N LYS A 119 -11.20 1.50 -21.96
CA LYS A 119 -10.25 2.51 -22.43
C LYS A 119 -10.20 3.74 -21.50
N ASP A 120 -10.52 4.92 -22.02
CA ASP A 120 -10.44 6.20 -21.30
C ASP A 120 -11.40 6.32 -20.11
N ARG A 121 -12.39 5.43 -20.02
CA ARG A 121 -13.32 5.35 -18.90
C ARG A 121 -12.73 4.61 -17.68
N PHE A 122 -11.62 3.91 -17.87
CA PHE A 122 -10.97 3.11 -16.84
C PHE A 122 -9.72 3.80 -16.30
N THR A 123 -9.60 3.87 -14.97
CA THR A 123 -8.39 4.35 -14.28
C THR A 123 -8.04 3.38 -13.15
N TYR A 124 -6.82 2.86 -13.13
CA TYR A 124 -6.33 2.10 -11.99
C TYR A 124 -6.22 2.98 -10.75
N ILE A 125 -6.54 2.39 -9.59
CA ILE A 125 -6.28 2.96 -8.27
C ILE A 125 -5.10 2.20 -7.63
N ASN A 126 -5.20 0.86 -7.51
CA ASN A 126 -4.15 0.01 -6.96
C ASN A 126 -4.40 -1.45 -7.36
N ASP A 127 -3.38 -2.21 -7.72
CA ASP A 127 -3.53 -3.60 -8.19
C ASP A 127 -3.16 -4.68 -7.16
N ASP A 128 -2.77 -4.33 -5.93
CA ASP A 128 -2.44 -5.32 -4.90
C ASP A 128 -3.01 -4.99 -3.52
N LYS A 129 -2.71 -3.81 -2.99
CA LYS A 129 -3.08 -3.40 -1.64
C LYS A 129 -3.81 -2.05 -1.63
N PRO A 130 -5.01 -1.96 -2.22
CA PRO A 130 -5.84 -0.77 -2.10
C PRO A 130 -6.30 -0.57 -0.67
N LEU A 131 -6.58 0.68 -0.33
CA LEU A 131 -7.08 1.09 0.97
C LEU A 131 -8.55 1.49 0.85
N LEU A 132 -9.36 1.04 1.79
CA LEU A 132 -10.77 1.40 1.92
C LEU A 132 -10.97 2.22 3.20
N LYS A 133 -11.17 3.54 3.05
CA LYS A 133 -11.48 4.44 4.17
C LYS A 133 -12.99 4.51 4.38
N ILE A 134 -13.41 4.35 5.61
CA ILE A 134 -14.80 4.35 6.05
C ILE A 134 -15.05 5.63 6.82
N LYS A 135 -15.99 6.46 6.37
CA LYS A 135 -16.38 7.68 7.07
C LYS A 135 -17.92 7.82 7.04
N GLY A 136 -18.57 7.43 8.15
CA GLY A 136 -20.02 7.30 8.18
C GLY A 136 -20.50 6.33 7.09
N ASP A 137 -21.41 6.76 6.23
CA ASP A 137 -21.95 5.95 5.14
C ASP A 137 -21.09 6.02 3.85
N LYS A 138 -19.98 6.76 3.89
CA LYS A 138 -19.12 6.95 2.73
C LYS A 138 -17.92 6.00 2.77
N LEU A 139 -17.74 5.27 1.66
CA LEU A 139 -16.56 4.45 1.40
C LEU A 139 -15.72 5.12 0.32
N THR A 140 -14.40 5.25 0.57
CA THR A 140 -13.48 5.85 -0.39
C THR A 140 -12.28 4.91 -0.59
N LEU A 141 -11.97 4.61 -1.86
CA LEU A 141 -10.81 3.82 -2.23
C LEU A 141 -9.61 4.73 -2.49
N TYR A 142 -8.47 4.35 -1.94
CA TYR A 142 -7.18 5.02 -2.13
C TYR A 142 -6.12 4.03 -2.63
N SER A 143 -5.13 4.57 -3.32
CA SER A 143 -3.91 3.84 -3.63
C SER A 143 -2.97 3.79 -2.42
N SER A 144 -1.96 2.93 -2.50
CA SER A 144 -0.88 2.79 -1.53
C SER A 144 0.43 2.48 -2.26
N PRO A 145 1.61 2.65 -1.62
CA PRO A 145 2.89 2.27 -2.19
C PRO A 145 2.96 0.77 -2.56
N TRP A 146 2.21 -0.07 -1.86
CA TRP A 146 2.11 -1.51 -2.14
C TRP A 146 1.17 -1.77 -3.31
N ASN A 147 1.60 -1.32 -4.47
CA ASN A 147 0.92 -1.52 -5.73
C ASN A 147 1.56 -2.70 -6.47
N GLY A 148 0.75 -3.60 -7.01
CA GLY A 148 1.24 -4.76 -7.75
C GLY A 148 2.09 -4.35 -8.97
N LYS A 149 2.75 -5.31 -9.57
CA LYS A 149 3.51 -5.08 -10.80
C LYS A 149 2.52 -4.77 -11.93
N GLU A 150 2.51 -3.53 -12.38
CA GLU A 150 2.04 -3.18 -13.71
C GLU A 150 3.15 -3.37 -14.73
#